data_bc47b755052157ee86e78c5c2a1bba0c
#
_entry.id   bc47b755052157ee86e78c5c2a1bba0c
#
_cell.length_a   1.000
_cell.length_b   1.000
_cell.length_c   1.000
_cell.angle_alpha   90.00
_cell.angle_beta   90.00
_cell.angle_gamma   90.00
#
_symmetry.space_group_name_H-M   'P 1'
#
loop_
_entity.id
_entity.type
_entity.pdbx_description
1 polymer ?
#
loop_
_entity_poly.entity_id
_entity_poly.type
_entity_poly.pdbx_seq_one_letter_code
_entity_poly.pdbx_strand_id
1 'polypeptide(L)' 'MPFANFKVPAGTLTAEQKEHIVHRATDLYAEIYGERARPNTMVLIEEVADGGWGIGDTVLTRTMLNTPDQT' A
#
# COMPACT_ATOMS: atom_id res chain seq x y z
N MET A 1 -17.16 8.36 5.60
CA MET A 1 -16.57 7.02 5.33
C MET A 1 -15.09 7.15 5.04
N PRO A 2 -14.23 6.69 5.93
CA PRO A 2 -12.79 6.80 5.70
C PRO A 2 -12.33 5.91 4.55
N PHE A 3 -11.35 6.39 3.82
CA PHE A 3 -10.84 5.66 2.67
C PHE A 3 -9.33 5.84 2.57
N ALA A 4 -8.61 4.74 2.46
CA ALA A 4 -7.17 4.77 2.31
C ALA A 4 -6.79 4.05 1.01
N ASN A 5 -5.84 4.61 0.31
CA ASN A 5 -5.34 4.03 -0.93
C ASN A 5 -3.83 3.85 -0.82
N PHE A 6 -3.40 2.61 -0.92
CA PHE A 6 -1.97 2.27 -0.88
C PHE A 6 -1.54 1.85 -2.27
N LYS A 7 -0.62 2.57 -2.85
CA LYS A 7 -0.07 2.20 -4.15
C LYS A 7 1.25 1.49 -3.92
N VAL A 8 1.39 0.31 -4.48
CA VAL A 8 2.57 -0.51 -4.29
C VAL A 8 3.02 -1.11 -5.62
N PRO A 9 4.28 -1.47 -5.74
CA PRO A 9 4.73 -2.13 -6.97
C PRO A 9 4.08 -3.50 -7.10
N ALA A 10 3.65 -3.85 -8.31
CA ALA A 10 3.01 -5.13 -8.56
C ALA A 10 3.95 -6.27 -8.21
N GLY A 11 3.41 -7.30 -7.59
CA GLY A 11 4.15 -8.51 -7.29
C GLY A 11 5.09 -8.43 -6.10
N THR A 12 4.96 -7.38 -5.28
CA THR A 12 5.85 -7.22 -4.11
C THR A 12 5.21 -7.63 -2.80
N LEU A 13 3.90 -7.86 -2.79
CA LEU A 13 3.20 -8.23 -1.57
C LEU A 13 2.48 -9.56 -1.72
N THR A 14 2.51 -10.36 -0.67
CA THR A 14 1.72 -11.58 -0.62
C THR A 14 0.29 -11.22 -0.22
N ALA A 15 -0.62 -12.17 -0.38
CA ALA A 15 -2.01 -11.98 0.04
C ALA A 15 -2.08 -11.66 1.52
N GLU A 16 -1.26 -12.33 2.33
CA GLU A 16 -1.22 -12.08 3.77
C GLU A 16 -0.75 -10.68 4.11
N GLN A 17 0.24 -10.20 3.37
CA GLN A 17 0.76 -8.86 3.60
C GLN A 17 -0.28 -7.81 3.24
N LYS A 18 -1.03 -8.03 2.16
CA LYS A 18 -2.11 -7.11 1.80
C LYS A 18 -3.18 -7.09 2.88
N GLU A 19 -3.52 -8.27 3.41
CA GLU A 19 -4.50 -8.36 4.47
C GLU A 19 -4.03 -7.60 5.71
N HIS A 20 -2.75 -7.70 6.01
CA HIS A 20 -2.16 -7.01 7.14
C HIS A 20 -2.29 -5.49 6.98
N ILE A 21 -2.05 -4.98 5.77
CA ILE A 21 -2.19 -3.56 5.50
C ILE A 21 -3.65 -3.13 5.71
N VAL A 22 -4.58 -3.93 5.22
CA VAL A 22 -6.01 -3.63 5.37
C VAL A 22 -6.38 -3.55 6.85
N HIS A 23 -5.94 -4.51 7.64
CA HIS A 23 -6.24 -4.55 9.07
C HIS A 23 -5.65 -3.35 9.79
N ARG A 24 -4.39 -3.06 9.55
CA ARG A 24 -3.74 -1.97 10.27
C ARG A 24 -4.28 -0.60 9.87
N ALA A 25 -4.58 -0.41 8.58
CA ALA A 25 -5.18 0.84 8.13
C ALA A 25 -6.56 1.03 8.73
N THR A 26 -7.34 -0.05 8.81
CA THR A 26 -8.66 0.01 9.42
C THR A 26 -8.56 0.32 10.90
N ASP A 27 -7.60 -0.30 11.60
CA ASP A 27 -7.38 -0.01 13.00
C ASP A 27 -7.06 1.45 13.24
N LEU A 28 -6.24 2.02 12.38
CA LEU A 28 -5.86 3.42 12.49
C LEU A 28 -7.08 4.34 12.42
N TYR A 29 -7.93 4.10 11.43
CA TYR A 29 -9.13 4.91 11.28
C TYR A 29 -10.13 4.72 12.42
N ALA A 30 -10.24 3.48 12.92
CA ALA A 30 -11.12 3.21 14.05
C ALA A 30 -10.61 3.91 15.30
N GLU A 31 -9.30 4.00 15.45
CA GLU A 31 -8.69 4.69 16.57
C GLU A 31 -9.02 6.18 16.56
N ILE A 32 -9.00 6.77 15.38
CA ILE A 32 -9.20 8.21 15.22
C ILE A 32 -10.68 8.57 15.23
N TYR A 33 -11.50 7.82 14.51
CA TYR A 33 -12.93 8.14 14.33
C TYR A 33 -13.86 7.38 15.25
N GLY A 34 -13.35 6.38 15.97
CA GLY A 34 -14.17 5.53 16.82
C GLY A 34 -14.45 4.19 16.17
N GLU A 35 -14.83 3.21 16.99
CA GLU A 35 -15.03 1.85 16.51
C GLU A 35 -16.14 1.72 15.48
N ARG A 36 -17.11 2.61 15.49
CA ARG A 36 -18.18 2.54 14.51
C ARG A 36 -17.71 2.82 13.09
N ALA A 37 -16.51 3.38 12.94
CA ALA A 37 -15.95 3.60 11.61
C ALA A 37 -15.41 2.30 11.00
N ARG A 38 -15.08 1.33 11.83
CA ARG A 38 -14.45 0.10 11.37
C ARG A 38 -15.21 -0.59 10.23
N PRO A 39 -16.51 -0.83 10.33
CA PRO A 39 -17.20 -1.51 9.23
C PRO A 39 -17.42 -0.63 8.00
N ASN A 40 -17.11 0.66 8.11
CA ASN A 40 -17.32 1.59 7.01
C ASN A 40 -16.02 2.11 6.41
N THR A 41 -14.89 1.60 6.87
CA THR A 41 -13.57 2.01 6.37
C THR A 41 -13.23 1.20 5.14
N MET A 42 -12.84 1.89 4.08
CA MET A 42 -12.42 1.22 2.86
C MET A 42 -10.92 1.36 2.70
N VAL A 43 -10.27 0.27 2.32
CA VAL A 43 -8.84 0.26 2.09
C VAL A 43 -8.60 -0.34 0.71
N LEU A 44 -7.90 0.40 -0.13
CA LEU A 44 -7.57 -0.06 -1.47
C LEU A 44 -6.06 -0.23 -1.58
N ILE A 45 -5.63 -1.37 -2.08
CA ILE A 45 -4.22 -1.61 -2.36
C ILE A 45 -4.13 -1.73 -3.87
N GLU A 46 -3.50 -0.75 -4.47
CA GLU A 46 -3.39 -0.63 -5.91
C GLU A 46 -2.00 -1.04 -6.35
N GLU A 47 -1.92 -2.08 -7.16
CA GLU A 47 -0.62 -2.55 -7.65
C GLU A 47 -0.28 -1.85 -8.95
N VAL A 48 0.89 -1.23 -8.97
CA VAL A 48 1.35 -0.49 -10.14
C VAL A 48 2.31 -1.38 -10.92
N ALA A 49 2.05 -1.52 -12.21
CA ALA A 49 2.86 -2.37 -13.08
C ALA A 49 4.32 -1.93 -13.08
N ASP A 50 5.20 -2.91 -13.28
CA ASP A 50 6.63 -2.63 -13.36
C ASP A 50 6.89 -1.55 -14.39
N GLY A 51 7.70 -0.58 -13.99
CA GLY A 51 7.99 0.55 -14.88
C GLY A 51 6.98 1.67 -14.81
N GLY A 52 5.96 1.54 -13.95
CA GLY A 52 4.94 2.57 -13.82
C GLY A 52 5.25 3.65 -12.78
N TRP A 53 6.45 3.65 -12.23
CA TRP A 53 6.87 4.63 -11.24
C TRP A 53 7.94 5.54 -11.80
N GLY A 54 7.94 6.77 -11.34
CA GLY A 54 9.01 7.67 -11.73
C GLY A 54 9.37 8.58 -10.56
N ILE A 55 10.63 8.89 -10.44
CA ILE A 55 11.11 9.86 -9.47
C ILE A 55 12.29 10.60 -10.08
N GLY A 56 12.25 11.94 -10.03
CA GLY A 56 13.35 12.73 -10.57
C GLY A 56 13.65 12.39 -12.01
N ASP A 57 12.60 12.17 -12.81
CA ASP A 57 12.76 11.86 -14.23
C ASP A 57 13.31 10.46 -14.50
N THR A 58 13.46 9.65 -13.46
CA THR A 58 13.96 8.28 -13.58
C THR A 58 12.80 7.31 -13.40
N VAL A 59 12.69 6.33 -14.30
CA VAL A 59 11.70 5.28 -14.18
C VAL A 59 12.25 4.23 -13.23
N LEU A 60 11.45 3.88 -12.23
CA LEU A 60 11.83 2.86 -11.25
C LEU A 60 11.25 1.52 -11.68
N THR A 61 12.10 0.51 -11.72
CA THR A 61 11.65 -0.84 -12.06
C THR A 61 11.67 -1.70 -10.80
N ARG A 62 10.96 -2.81 -10.85
CA ARG A 62 10.91 -3.72 -9.73
C ARG A 62 12.31 -4.25 -9.38
N THR A 63 13.12 -4.47 -10.39
CA THR A 63 14.50 -4.90 -10.16
C THR A 63 15.25 -3.88 -9.30
N MET A 64 15.08 -2.60 -9.62
CA MET A 64 15.73 -1.55 -8.83
C MET A 64 15.17 -1.47 -7.42
N LEU A 65 13.84 -1.61 -7.29
CA LEU A 65 13.19 -1.52 -5.99
C LEU A 65 13.54 -2.70 -5.09
N ASN A 66 13.80 -3.86 -5.69
CA ASN A 66 14.11 -5.07 -4.94
C ASN A 66 15.60 -5.28 -4.72
N THR A 67 16.43 -4.43 -5.31
CA THR A 67 17.87 -4.56 -5.15
C THR A 67 18.24 -4.30 -3.69
N PRO A 68 18.99 -5.20 -3.08
CA PRO A 68 19.36 -4.97 -1.69
C PRO A 68 20.22 -3.72 -1.60
N ASP A 69 20.15 -3.11 -0.47
CA ASP A 69 20.90 -1.94 -0.12
C ASP A 69 21.98 -1.49 -1.10
N GLN A 70 21.76 -0.37 -1.70
CA GLN A 70 22.64 0.18 -2.72
C GLN A 70 23.77 1.03 -2.15
N THR A 71 23.79 1.19 -0.88
CA THR A 71 24.84 2.00 -0.26
C THR A 71 26.06 1.20 0.04
#